data_b6cc011b1dbc008c1cbd9a63ad92ceee
#
_entry.id   b6cc011b1dbc008c1cbd9a63ad92ceee
#
_cell.length_a   1.000
_cell.length_b   1.000
_cell.length_c   1.000
_cell.angle_alpha   90.00
_cell.angle_beta   90.00
_cell.angle_gamma   90.00
#
_symmetry.space_group_name_H-M   'P 1'
#
loop_
_entity.id
_entity.type
_entity.pdbx_description
1 polymer ?
#
loop_
_entity_poly.entity_id
_entity_poly.type
_entity_poly.pdbx_seq_one_letter_code
_entity_poly.pdbx_strand_id
1 'polypeptide(L)'
;LSLILEDKLGVLPEGHPIVAQLVDPNGHITQTLKGAITPNNIHCFTFKTEPEDQTGYWHVLFRIGGLTFKQTLRIETVKPNRLAIQMLFPNDKIIGTGVSLKPVEVKTKWLNGAPTSNQKAITEVRLYHADAGFSEFPDYRFSDKSRYFEPSTETLFDGQTDQQGNFSFSLNKIKTEDAPGILNAVFTTRVFENGGDFSISSQSIRYSPYDEYVGIRLPENDDNWYSTEQPVRLQGVTITPTGKQSGNATIQIEVYKLDWHWWWDSEDENLGSYVNREYSSSVLSQKVKATDGRFQLDLHIPKYGRYFIRATDPSGHTSGLIAYFGSWSDNADQTAATTLHLNS
;
A
#
# COMPACT_ATOMS: atom_id res chain seq x y z
N LEU A 1 2.54 -22.90 -8.81
CA LEU A 1 2.05 -22.26 -7.58
C LEU A 1 1.84 -23.30 -6.50
N SER A 2 2.33 -22.99 -5.29
CA SER A 2 2.10 -23.81 -4.12
C SER A 2 1.13 -23.10 -3.17
N LEU A 3 0.14 -23.82 -2.69
CA LEU A 3 -0.86 -23.34 -1.74
C LEU A 3 -0.75 -24.21 -0.48
N ILE A 4 -0.64 -23.56 0.67
CA ILE A 4 -0.78 -24.18 1.98
C ILE A 4 -2.16 -23.79 2.50
N LEU A 5 -2.95 -24.79 2.91
CA LEU A 5 -4.29 -24.58 3.43
C LEU A 5 -4.30 -24.86 4.93
N GLU A 6 -4.69 -23.84 5.71
CA GLU A 6 -4.82 -23.95 7.17
C GLU A 6 -6.17 -23.38 7.61
N ASP A 7 -6.82 -23.97 8.59
CA ASP A 7 -7.94 -23.36 9.27
C ASP A 7 -7.46 -22.55 10.50
N LYS A 8 -8.38 -21.93 11.23
CA LYS A 8 -8.05 -21.17 12.45
C LYS A 8 -7.42 -22.02 13.57
N LEU A 9 -7.52 -23.34 13.49
CA LEU A 9 -7.00 -24.28 14.48
C LEU A 9 -5.79 -25.05 13.96
N GLY A 10 -5.33 -24.77 12.73
CA GLY A 10 -4.26 -25.50 12.06
C GLY A 10 -4.65 -26.93 11.61
N VAL A 11 -5.92 -27.27 11.72
CA VAL A 11 -6.45 -28.57 11.31
C VAL A 11 -7.21 -28.40 10.00
N LEU A 12 -6.73 -29.05 8.96
CA LEU A 12 -7.43 -29.01 7.67
C LEU A 12 -8.60 -29.99 7.65
N PRO A 13 -9.73 -29.58 7.07
CA PRO A 13 -10.81 -30.52 6.78
C PRO A 13 -10.31 -31.59 5.80
N GLU A 14 -10.42 -32.86 6.17
CA GLU A 14 -10.07 -33.96 5.29
C GLU A 14 -10.90 -33.92 3.99
N GLY A 15 -10.20 -33.98 2.85
CA GLY A 15 -10.85 -34.18 1.55
C GLY A 15 -11.54 -32.96 0.94
N HIS A 16 -11.24 -31.72 1.37
CA HIS A 16 -11.82 -30.54 0.74
C HIS A 16 -11.29 -30.35 -0.69
N PRO A 17 -12.17 -30.33 -1.70
CA PRO A 17 -11.74 -30.12 -3.08
C PRO A 17 -11.29 -28.66 -3.26
N ILE A 18 -10.08 -28.50 -3.80
CA ILE A 18 -9.56 -27.21 -4.21
C ILE A 18 -9.65 -27.14 -5.73
N VAL A 19 -10.25 -26.06 -6.24
CA VAL A 19 -10.29 -25.77 -7.66
C VAL A 19 -9.47 -24.51 -7.90
N ALA A 20 -8.46 -24.60 -8.76
CA ALA A 20 -7.65 -23.48 -9.19
C ALA A 20 -7.96 -23.15 -10.65
N GLN A 21 -8.34 -21.89 -10.92
CA GLN A 21 -8.69 -21.42 -12.27
C GLN A 21 -7.71 -20.33 -12.68
N LEU A 22 -7.07 -20.50 -13.84
CA LEU A 22 -6.25 -19.46 -14.46
C LEU A 22 -7.15 -18.57 -15.31
N VAL A 23 -7.10 -17.28 -15.06
CA VAL A 23 -7.91 -16.25 -15.73
C VAL A 23 -6.99 -15.31 -16.48
N ASP A 24 -7.25 -15.08 -17.74
CA ASP A 24 -6.49 -14.17 -18.59
C ASP A 24 -6.73 -12.68 -18.24
N PRO A 25 -6.00 -11.72 -18.83
CA PRO A 25 -6.21 -10.30 -18.60
C PRO A 25 -7.59 -9.77 -19.02
N ASN A 26 -8.31 -10.50 -19.88
CA ASN A 26 -9.66 -10.16 -20.33
C ASN A 26 -10.76 -10.75 -19.45
N GLY A 27 -10.40 -11.54 -18.43
CA GLY A 27 -11.33 -12.19 -17.52
C GLY A 27 -11.83 -13.57 -17.95
N HIS A 28 -11.24 -14.18 -18.99
CA HIS A 28 -11.61 -15.53 -19.44
C HIS A 28 -10.84 -16.59 -18.65
N ILE A 29 -11.54 -17.64 -18.23
CA ILE A 29 -10.92 -18.81 -17.60
C ILE A 29 -10.28 -19.65 -18.72
N THR A 30 -8.95 -19.73 -18.70
CA THR A 30 -8.18 -20.50 -19.70
C THR A 30 -7.88 -21.92 -19.24
N GLN A 31 -7.69 -22.14 -17.94
CA GLN A 31 -7.39 -23.44 -17.36
C GLN A 31 -8.11 -23.63 -16.03
N THR A 32 -8.56 -24.85 -15.78
CA THR A 32 -9.14 -25.24 -14.48
C THR A 32 -8.46 -26.51 -14.01
N LEU A 33 -7.85 -26.46 -12.84
CA LEU A 33 -7.14 -27.57 -12.20
C LEU A 33 -7.84 -27.93 -10.88
N LYS A 34 -7.88 -29.22 -10.58
CA LYS A 34 -8.33 -29.73 -9.28
C LYS A 34 -7.11 -30.09 -8.44
N GLY A 35 -7.06 -29.63 -7.21
CA GLY A 35 -6.00 -29.99 -6.28
C GLY A 35 -6.09 -31.47 -5.87
N ALA A 36 -4.96 -32.14 -5.88
CA ALA A 36 -4.85 -33.45 -5.28
C ALA A 36 -4.75 -33.32 -3.75
N ILE A 37 -5.34 -34.27 -3.03
CA ILE A 37 -5.16 -34.37 -1.56
C ILE A 37 -3.72 -34.79 -1.30
N THR A 38 -2.96 -33.98 -0.56
CA THR A 38 -1.57 -34.28 -0.21
C THR A 38 -1.44 -34.47 1.31
N PRO A 39 -0.58 -35.36 1.78
CA PRO A 39 -0.44 -35.64 3.23
C PRO A 39 0.05 -34.44 4.04
N ASN A 40 0.69 -33.48 3.39
CA ASN A 40 1.32 -32.33 4.04
C ASN A 40 0.54 -31.01 3.83
N ASN A 41 -0.71 -31.09 3.35
CA ASN A 41 -1.55 -29.91 3.09
C ASN A 41 -0.93 -28.88 2.14
N ILE A 42 0.07 -29.29 1.36
CA ILE A 42 0.71 -28.49 0.32
C ILE A 42 0.14 -28.90 -1.02
N HIS A 43 -0.61 -28.01 -1.65
CA HIS A 43 -1.20 -28.22 -2.97
C HIS A 43 -0.37 -27.49 -4.02
N CYS A 44 0.13 -28.23 -5.01
CA CYS A 44 0.90 -27.64 -6.11
C CYS A 44 0.05 -27.62 -7.39
N PHE A 45 -0.04 -26.43 -8.01
CA PHE A 45 -0.72 -26.24 -9.29
C PHE A 45 0.28 -25.79 -10.34
N THR A 46 0.33 -26.48 -11.47
CA THR A 46 1.18 -26.13 -12.60
C THR A 46 0.30 -25.67 -13.75
N PHE A 47 0.33 -24.39 -14.05
CA PHE A 47 -0.31 -23.80 -15.21
C PHE A 47 0.70 -23.67 -16.34
N LYS A 48 0.23 -23.83 -17.57
CA LYS A 48 1.02 -23.63 -18.79
C LYS A 48 0.45 -22.49 -19.58
N THR A 49 1.32 -21.70 -20.18
CA THR A 49 0.96 -20.67 -21.14
C THR A 49 1.62 -20.96 -22.48
N GLU A 50 0.92 -20.62 -23.55
CA GLU A 50 1.41 -20.80 -24.91
C GLU A 50 2.09 -19.50 -25.40
N PRO A 51 2.97 -19.55 -26.42
CA PRO A 51 3.63 -18.37 -26.97
C PRO A 51 2.70 -17.28 -27.47
N GLU A 52 1.49 -17.67 -27.90
CA GLU A 52 0.43 -16.79 -28.42
C GLU A 52 -0.45 -16.21 -27.33
N ASP A 53 -0.32 -16.67 -26.09
CA ASP A 53 -1.12 -16.17 -24.97
C ASP A 53 -0.83 -14.70 -24.70
N GLN A 54 -1.87 -13.98 -24.35
CA GLN A 54 -1.77 -12.56 -24.05
C GLN A 54 -0.88 -12.30 -22.85
N THR A 55 0.10 -11.41 -23.00
CA THR A 55 0.91 -10.93 -21.88
C THR A 55 0.15 -9.95 -21.00
N GLY A 56 0.48 -9.90 -19.71
CA GLY A 56 -0.13 -8.98 -18.77
C GLY A 56 -0.42 -9.60 -17.41
N TYR A 57 -1.39 -9.02 -16.72
CA TYR A 57 -1.78 -9.50 -15.39
C TYR A 57 -2.86 -10.57 -15.52
N TRP A 58 -2.46 -11.77 -15.21
CA TRP A 58 -3.33 -12.93 -15.09
C TRP A 58 -3.69 -13.16 -13.63
N HIS A 59 -4.77 -13.88 -13.38
CA HIS A 59 -5.20 -14.19 -12.02
C HIS A 59 -5.39 -15.69 -11.86
N VAL A 60 -4.98 -16.22 -10.72
CA VAL A 60 -5.39 -17.55 -10.29
C VAL A 60 -6.44 -17.39 -9.21
N LEU A 61 -7.62 -17.97 -9.44
CA LEU A 61 -8.70 -18.03 -8.49
C LEU A 61 -8.73 -19.40 -7.84
N PHE A 62 -8.45 -19.45 -6.54
CA PHE A 62 -8.58 -20.67 -5.73
C PHE A 62 -9.94 -20.69 -5.07
N ARG A 63 -10.74 -21.70 -5.36
CA ARG A 63 -12.06 -21.91 -4.76
C ARG A 63 -12.00 -23.07 -3.78
N ILE A 64 -12.35 -22.81 -2.53
CA ILE A 64 -12.24 -23.74 -1.42
C ILE A 64 -13.45 -23.52 -0.51
N GLY A 65 -14.33 -24.54 -0.38
CA GLY A 65 -15.44 -24.50 0.59
C GLY A 65 -16.34 -23.26 0.51
N GLY A 66 -16.57 -22.72 -0.70
CA GLY A 66 -17.37 -21.50 -0.91
C GLY A 66 -16.58 -20.19 -0.83
N LEU A 67 -15.32 -20.22 -0.42
CA LEU A 67 -14.43 -19.07 -0.44
C LEU A 67 -13.64 -19.01 -1.75
N THR A 68 -13.30 -17.78 -2.19
CA THR A 68 -12.47 -17.57 -3.36
C THR A 68 -11.28 -16.69 -2.98
N PHE A 69 -10.08 -17.18 -3.23
CA PHE A 69 -8.83 -16.45 -3.05
C PHE A 69 -8.25 -16.12 -4.41
N LYS A 70 -7.74 -14.91 -4.58
CA LYS A 70 -7.18 -14.40 -5.84
C LYS A 70 -5.68 -14.18 -5.71
N GLN A 71 -4.90 -14.80 -6.60
CA GLN A 71 -3.47 -14.55 -6.73
C GLN A 71 -3.21 -13.95 -8.12
N THR A 72 -2.55 -12.79 -8.17
CA THR A 72 -2.16 -12.17 -9.42
C THR A 72 -0.83 -12.71 -9.90
N LEU A 73 -0.76 -13.06 -11.18
CA LEU A 73 0.45 -13.46 -11.89
C LEU A 73 0.74 -12.46 -12.99
N ARG A 74 2.00 -12.14 -13.19
CA ARG A 74 2.46 -11.37 -14.34
C ARG A 74 3.06 -12.33 -15.35
N ILE A 75 2.42 -12.46 -16.51
CA ILE A 75 2.88 -13.31 -17.61
C ILE A 75 3.46 -12.40 -18.69
N GLU A 76 4.72 -12.61 -19.03
CA GLU A 76 5.43 -11.83 -20.04
C GLU A 76 6.16 -12.76 -21.00
N THR A 77 6.24 -12.34 -22.25
CA THR A 77 7.13 -12.99 -23.21
C THR A 77 8.57 -12.63 -22.83
N VAL A 78 9.34 -13.61 -22.41
CA VAL A 78 10.76 -13.40 -22.13
C VAL A 78 11.51 -13.36 -23.46
N LYS A 79 11.54 -12.18 -24.09
CA LYS A 79 12.48 -11.90 -25.16
C LYS A 79 13.74 -11.31 -24.51
N PRO A 80 14.95 -11.81 -24.82
CA PRO A 80 16.16 -11.20 -24.29
C PRO A 80 16.26 -9.75 -24.76
N ASN A 81 16.49 -8.85 -23.80
CA ASN A 81 16.75 -7.45 -24.13
C ASN A 81 17.97 -7.35 -25.06
N ARG A 82 17.81 -6.61 -26.14
CA ARG A 82 18.90 -6.28 -27.08
C ARG A 82 19.49 -4.91 -26.80
N LEU A 83 18.77 -4.12 -25.99
CA LEU A 83 19.16 -2.80 -25.54
C LEU A 83 19.44 -2.81 -24.03
N ALA A 84 20.46 -2.10 -23.62
CA ALA A 84 20.68 -1.73 -22.22
C ALA A 84 19.96 -0.40 -21.96
N ILE A 85 19.09 -0.37 -20.96
CA ILE A 85 18.32 0.81 -20.56
C ILE A 85 18.66 1.12 -19.10
N GLN A 86 19.16 2.32 -18.85
CA GLN A 86 19.56 2.78 -17.54
C GLN A 86 18.79 4.06 -17.17
N MET A 87 18.02 4.01 -16.10
CA MET A 87 17.34 5.17 -15.51
C MET A 87 18.24 5.75 -14.40
N LEU A 88 18.52 7.05 -14.46
CA LEU A 88 19.40 7.77 -13.51
C LEU A 88 18.52 8.68 -12.65
N PHE A 89 18.19 8.21 -11.48
CA PHE A 89 17.40 8.97 -10.53
C PHE A 89 18.28 9.99 -9.77
N PRO A 90 17.71 11.15 -9.38
CA PRO A 90 18.45 12.18 -8.65
C PRO A 90 18.82 11.76 -7.22
N ASN A 91 18.22 10.70 -6.71
CA ASN A 91 18.54 10.06 -5.44
C ASN A 91 18.19 8.56 -5.54
N ASP A 92 19.07 7.69 -5.05
CA ASP A 92 18.93 6.24 -5.21
C ASP A 92 17.96 5.58 -4.20
N LYS A 93 17.58 6.29 -3.13
CA LYS A 93 16.75 5.74 -2.05
C LYS A 93 15.31 6.21 -2.11
N ILE A 94 15.11 7.50 -2.30
CA ILE A 94 13.80 8.14 -2.30
C ILE A 94 13.82 9.38 -3.19
N ILE A 95 12.74 9.59 -3.93
CA ILE A 95 12.51 10.77 -4.78
C ILE A 95 11.15 11.38 -4.44
N GLY A 96 10.83 12.51 -5.03
CA GLY A 96 9.53 13.16 -4.90
C GLY A 96 9.58 14.46 -4.09
N THR A 97 8.43 14.86 -3.60
CA THR A 97 8.24 16.10 -2.83
C THR A 97 9.09 16.09 -1.56
N GLY A 98 9.68 17.22 -1.21
CA GLY A 98 10.58 17.34 -0.06
C GLY A 98 11.96 16.67 -0.21
N VAL A 99 12.23 16.01 -1.35
CA VAL A 99 13.54 15.40 -1.64
C VAL A 99 14.10 15.96 -2.93
N SER A 100 13.61 15.50 -4.08
CA SER A 100 14.00 15.98 -5.40
C SER A 100 12.95 15.61 -6.45
N LEU A 101 12.54 16.61 -7.22
CA LEU A 101 11.68 16.47 -8.40
C LEU A 101 12.45 16.76 -9.70
N LYS A 102 13.79 16.72 -9.66
CA LYS A 102 14.60 16.84 -10.88
C LYS A 102 14.22 15.77 -11.90
N PRO A 103 14.26 16.08 -13.18
CA PRO A 103 14.01 15.08 -14.22
C PRO A 103 14.92 13.88 -14.07
N VAL A 104 14.37 12.71 -14.40
CA VAL A 104 15.13 11.46 -14.49
C VAL A 104 15.71 11.35 -15.87
N GLU A 105 17.00 11.17 -15.96
CA GLU A 105 17.70 10.90 -17.22
C GLU A 105 17.64 9.42 -17.53
N VAL A 106 17.40 9.08 -18.79
CA VAL A 106 17.43 7.71 -19.28
C VAL A 106 18.49 7.59 -20.38
N LYS A 107 19.39 6.65 -20.22
CA LYS A 107 20.43 6.33 -21.21
C LYS A 107 20.15 4.96 -21.79
N THR A 108 20.14 4.89 -23.11
CA THR A 108 19.89 3.66 -23.83
C THR A 108 20.97 3.39 -24.87
N LYS A 109 21.36 2.14 -25.00
CA LYS A 109 22.36 1.70 -25.99
C LYS A 109 22.12 0.25 -26.40
N TRP A 110 22.54 -0.11 -27.58
CA TRP A 110 22.62 -1.49 -27.99
C TRP A 110 23.65 -2.25 -27.12
N LEU A 111 23.47 -3.56 -26.98
CA LEU A 111 24.45 -4.38 -26.21
C LEU A 111 25.86 -4.36 -26.78
N ASN A 112 26.00 -4.05 -28.06
CA ASN A 112 27.33 -3.82 -28.70
C ASN A 112 27.91 -2.42 -28.42
N GLY A 113 27.22 -1.57 -27.63
CA GLY A 113 27.64 -0.24 -27.22
C GLY A 113 27.20 0.91 -28.13
N ALA A 114 26.61 0.64 -29.31
CA ALA A 114 26.13 1.68 -30.21
C ALA A 114 24.92 2.44 -29.60
N PRO A 115 24.77 3.76 -29.84
CA PRO A 115 23.61 4.53 -29.34
C PRO A 115 22.31 4.08 -30.03
N THR A 116 21.20 4.12 -29.30
CA THR A 116 19.86 3.83 -29.84
C THR A 116 19.22 5.12 -30.34
N SER A 117 19.74 5.66 -31.41
CA SER A 117 19.31 6.95 -31.97
C SER A 117 17.90 6.89 -32.54
N ASN A 118 17.07 7.90 -32.21
CA ASN A 118 15.70 8.09 -32.77
C ASN A 118 14.79 6.86 -32.61
N GLN A 119 14.97 6.06 -31.56
CA GLN A 119 14.08 4.94 -31.27
C GLN A 119 12.90 5.41 -30.43
N LYS A 120 11.70 4.88 -30.71
CA LYS A 120 10.55 5.15 -29.86
C LYS A 120 10.79 4.64 -28.44
N ALA A 121 10.46 5.45 -27.45
CA ALA A 121 10.55 5.09 -26.04
C ALA A 121 9.29 5.51 -25.30
N ILE A 122 8.85 4.65 -24.37
CA ILE A 122 7.73 4.92 -23.47
C ILE A 122 8.20 4.62 -22.06
N THR A 123 7.97 5.58 -21.14
CA THR A 123 8.19 5.37 -19.71
C THR A 123 6.89 5.56 -18.96
N GLU A 124 6.52 4.57 -18.19
CA GLU A 124 5.35 4.56 -17.31
C GLU A 124 5.81 4.41 -15.86
N VAL A 125 5.04 5.00 -14.94
CA VAL A 125 5.18 4.79 -13.51
C VAL A 125 3.91 4.16 -12.96
N ARG A 126 4.07 3.19 -12.09
CA ARG A 126 2.98 2.64 -11.30
C ARG A 126 3.29 2.80 -9.81
N LEU A 127 2.34 3.41 -9.10
CA LEU A 127 2.47 3.69 -7.67
C LEU A 127 1.73 2.64 -6.86
N TYR A 128 2.33 2.23 -5.75
CA TYR A 128 1.75 1.30 -4.79
C TYR A 128 1.89 1.88 -3.39
N HIS A 129 0.95 1.55 -2.52
CA HIS A 129 1.14 1.81 -1.10
C HIS A 129 2.42 1.12 -0.60
N ALA A 130 3.22 1.82 0.19
CA ALA A 130 4.36 1.26 0.90
C ALA A 130 4.08 1.31 2.40
N ASP A 131 4.25 0.17 3.07
CA ASP A 131 4.34 0.13 4.53
C ASP A 131 5.68 0.76 4.94
N ALA A 132 5.70 2.09 4.95
CA ALA A 132 6.93 2.83 5.16
C ALA A 132 7.03 3.30 6.62
N GLY A 133 7.67 2.49 7.43
CA GLY A 133 8.28 2.95 8.66
C GLY A 133 9.54 3.77 8.37
N PHE A 134 9.89 4.62 9.31
CA PHE A 134 11.19 5.29 9.35
C PHE A 134 12.02 4.62 10.43
N SER A 135 13.22 4.15 10.08
CA SER A 135 14.08 3.36 10.96
C SER A 135 14.45 4.05 12.28
N GLU A 136 14.50 5.38 12.25
CA GLU A 136 14.77 6.21 13.45
C GLU A 136 13.56 6.37 14.37
N PHE A 137 12.36 5.99 13.91
CA PHE A 137 11.10 6.12 14.64
C PHE A 137 10.24 4.86 14.46
N PRO A 138 10.72 3.67 14.86
CA PRO A 138 10.06 2.39 14.57
C PRO A 138 8.69 2.26 15.25
N ASP A 139 8.50 2.91 16.42
CA ASP A 139 7.28 2.83 17.21
C ASP A 139 6.19 3.82 16.75
N TYR A 140 6.52 4.70 15.80
CA TYR A 140 5.58 5.70 15.31
C TYR A 140 4.87 5.22 14.05
N ARG A 141 3.58 5.53 13.96
CA ARG A 141 2.79 5.33 12.75
C ARG A 141 2.88 6.57 11.87
N PHE A 142 3.18 6.36 10.58
CA PHE A 142 3.31 7.41 9.55
C PHE A 142 2.36 7.17 8.38
N SER A 143 1.34 6.36 8.56
CA SER A 143 0.35 6.08 7.52
C SER A 143 -1.06 6.27 8.05
N ASP A 144 -1.97 6.67 7.18
CA ASP A 144 -3.39 6.80 7.47
C ASP A 144 -4.18 5.74 6.70
N LYS A 145 -4.60 4.69 7.39
CA LYS A 145 -5.41 3.61 6.80
C LYS A 145 -6.81 4.05 6.35
N SER A 146 -7.25 5.26 6.73
CA SER A 146 -8.51 5.83 6.26
C SER A 146 -8.39 6.47 4.87
N ARG A 147 -7.18 6.64 4.35
CA ARG A 147 -6.94 7.08 2.98
C ARG A 147 -6.85 5.89 2.05
N TYR A 148 -7.75 5.84 1.10
CA TYR A 148 -7.74 4.83 0.06
C TYR A 148 -6.92 5.32 -1.13
N PHE A 149 -5.90 4.58 -1.49
CA PHE A 149 -5.04 4.89 -2.63
C PHE A 149 -5.12 3.75 -3.65
N GLU A 150 -5.71 4.04 -4.81
CA GLU A 150 -5.75 3.08 -5.91
C GLU A 150 -4.45 3.13 -6.72
N PRO A 151 -3.80 1.98 -6.95
CA PRO A 151 -2.66 1.91 -7.83
C PRO A 151 -3.03 2.38 -9.24
N SER A 152 -2.46 3.49 -9.68
CA SER A 152 -2.64 4.04 -11.02
C SER A 152 -1.36 3.87 -11.84
N THR A 153 -1.50 3.78 -13.16
CA THR A 153 -0.37 3.80 -14.08
C THR A 153 -0.41 5.09 -14.88
N GLU A 154 0.70 5.84 -14.86
CA GLU A 154 0.81 7.11 -15.57
C GLU A 154 1.96 7.07 -16.56
N THR A 155 1.73 7.61 -17.76
CA THR A 155 2.76 7.76 -18.79
C THR A 155 3.53 9.05 -18.54
N LEU A 156 4.81 8.93 -18.22
CA LEU A 156 5.71 10.06 -17.97
C LEU A 156 6.41 10.54 -19.24
N PHE A 157 6.68 9.63 -20.15
CA PHE A 157 7.32 9.91 -21.44
C PHE A 157 6.72 9.01 -22.54
N ASP A 158 6.39 9.60 -23.66
CA ASP A 158 6.08 8.93 -24.94
C ASP A 158 6.72 9.76 -26.05
N GLY A 159 7.82 9.28 -26.61
CA GLY A 159 8.61 10.05 -27.57
C GLY A 159 9.73 9.22 -28.20
N GLN A 160 10.78 9.88 -28.64
CA GLN A 160 11.95 9.25 -29.21
C GLN A 160 13.22 9.60 -28.43
N THR A 161 14.18 8.70 -28.44
CA THR A 161 15.54 8.96 -27.95
C THR A 161 16.24 9.97 -28.86
N ASP A 162 17.18 10.73 -28.31
CA ASP A 162 18.04 11.63 -29.09
C ASP A 162 19.08 10.85 -29.93
N GLN A 163 19.96 11.57 -30.62
CA GLN A 163 21.01 10.95 -31.44
C GLN A 163 22.03 10.13 -30.62
N GLN A 164 22.14 10.41 -29.33
CA GLN A 164 23.03 9.71 -28.39
C GLN A 164 22.32 8.56 -27.66
N GLY A 165 21.01 8.36 -27.90
CA GLY A 165 20.22 7.34 -27.25
C GLY A 165 19.69 7.75 -25.87
N ASN A 166 19.61 9.06 -25.58
CA ASN A 166 19.15 9.57 -24.30
C ASN A 166 17.77 10.21 -24.41
N PHE A 167 17.09 10.31 -23.30
CA PHE A 167 15.91 11.15 -23.08
C PHE A 167 15.73 11.41 -21.58
N SER A 168 14.78 12.27 -21.22
CA SER A 168 14.46 12.53 -19.83
C SER A 168 12.95 12.66 -19.64
N PHE A 169 12.49 12.40 -18.42
CA PHE A 169 11.10 12.60 -18.04
C PHE A 169 10.98 13.33 -16.70
N SER A 170 9.88 14.07 -16.55
CA SER A 170 9.62 14.86 -15.34
C SER A 170 8.81 14.05 -14.33
N LEU A 171 9.18 14.16 -13.05
CA LEU A 171 8.45 13.57 -11.93
C LEU A 171 7.20 14.39 -11.53
N ASN A 172 7.09 15.64 -12.01
CA ASN A 172 5.96 16.52 -11.66
C ASN A 172 4.61 16.09 -12.22
N LYS A 173 4.59 15.10 -13.12
CA LYS A 173 3.36 14.55 -13.70
C LYS A 173 2.73 13.48 -12.83
N ILE A 174 3.43 12.99 -11.82
CA ILE A 174 2.98 11.89 -10.96
C ILE A 174 1.87 12.42 -10.04
N LYS A 175 0.69 11.83 -10.13
CA LYS A 175 -0.46 12.14 -9.28
C LYS A 175 -0.38 11.34 -7.99
N THR A 176 -0.47 12.03 -6.87
CA THR A 176 -0.35 11.43 -5.54
C THR A 176 -1.46 11.89 -4.60
N GLU A 177 -2.60 12.28 -5.17
CA GLU A 177 -3.78 12.67 -4.41
C GLU A 177 -4.19 11.52 -3.48
N ASP A 178 -4.51 11.84 -2.25
CA ASP A 178 -4.91 10.90 -1.20
C ASP A 178 -3.89 9.80 -0.86
N ALA A 179 -2.61 9.99 -1.18
CA ALA A 179 -1.59 9.04 -0.77
C ALA A 179 -1.57 8.87 0.76
N PRO A 180 -1.62 7.62 1.28
CA PRO A 180 -1.65 7.37 2.72
C PRO A 180 -0.30 7.60 3.42
N GLY A 181 0.76 7.82 2.67
CA GLY A 181 2.13 8.01 3.15
C GLY A 181 3.12 7.87 2.00
N ILE A 182 4.33 7.38 2.29
CA ILE A 182 5.33 7.06 1.27
C ILE A 182 4.79 5.96 0.36
N LEU A 183 5.10 6.08 -0.93
CA LEU A 183 4.70 5.13 -1.96
C LEU A 183 5.93 4.38 -2.51
N ASN A 184 5.69 3.21 -3.09
CA ASN A 184 6.64 2.54 -3.97
C ASN A 184 6.29 2.88 -5.41
N ALA A 185 7.20 3.54 -6.13
CA ALA A 185 7.07 3.87 -7.53
C ALA A 185 7.85 2.87 -8.37
N VAL A 186 7.17 2.13 -9.23
CA VAL A 186 7.78 1.22 -10.22
C VAL A 186 7.77 1.92 -11.55
N PHE A 187 8.96 2.36 -11.99
CA PHE A 187 9.18 2.95 -13.30
C PHE A 187 9.49 1.85 -14.30
N THR A 188 8.78 1.83 -15.41
CA THR A 188 8.98 0.87 -16.48
C THR A 188 9.22 1.60 -17.79
N THR A 189 10.40 1.41 -18.36
CA THR A 189 10.79 1.99 -19.64
C THR A 189 10.83 0.91 -20.70
N ARG A 190 10.17 1.14 -21.83
CA ARG A 190 10.24 0.32 -23.04
C ARG A 190 10.89 1.15 -24.14
N VAL A 191 11.85 0.58 -24.83
CA VAL A 191 12.49 1.17 -26.01
C VAL A 191 12.26 0.23 -27.17
N PHE A 192 11.64 0.72 -28.25
CA PHE A 192 11.20 -0.06 -29.39
C PHE A 192 12.26 -0.06 -30.50
N GLU A 193 12.43 -1.20 -31.13
CA GLU A 193 13.25 -1.38 -32.32
C GLU A 193 12.42 -1.16 -33.58
N ASN A 194 13.07 -0.90 -34.71
CA ASN A 194 12.39 -0.65 -36.01
C ASN A 194 11.50 -1.82 -36.46
N GLY A 195 11.68 -3.01 -35.93
CA GLY A 195 10.87 -4.20 -36.22
C GLY A 195 9.64 -4.37 -35.32
N GLY A 196 9.38 -3.43 -34.40
CA GLY A 196 8.28 -3.51 -33.45
C GLY A 196 8.59 -4.27 -32.17
N ASP A 197 9.70 -4.98 -32.09
CA ASP A 197 10.20 -5.56 -30.84
C ASP A 197 10.65 -4.44 -29.88
N PHE A 198 10.72 -4.73 -28.60
CA PHE A 198 11.19 -3.77 -27.59
C PHE A 198 12.04 -4.43 -26.52
N SER A 199 12.91 -3.64 -25.95
CA SER A 199 13.61 -3.96 -24.71
C SER A 199 12.97 -3.20 -23.56
N ILE A 200 12.96 -3.80 -22.35
CA ILE A 200 12.28 -3.28 -21.17
C ILE A 200 13.23 -3.22 -19.99
N SER A 201 13.12 -2.17 -19.19
CA SER A 201 13.79 -2.05 -17.89
C SER A 201 12.80 -1.52 -16.87
N SER A 202 12.76 -2.14 -15.69
CA SER A 202 11.92 -1.70 -14.57
C SER A 202 12.79 -1.45 -13.35
N GLN A 203 12.51 -0.34 -12.65
CA GLN A 203 13.20 0.03 -11.43
C GLN A 203 12.18 0.52 -10.41
N SER A 204 12.29 0.01 -9.19
CA SER A 204 11.46 0.43 -8.05
C SER A 204 12.26 1.38 -7.17
N ILE A 205 11.61 2.47 -6.75
CA ILE A 205 12.18 3.46 -5.82
C ILE A 205 11.08 4.01 -4.92
N ARG A 206 11.41 4.43 -3.71
CA ARG A 206 10.46 5.09 -2.82
C ARG A 206 10.11 6.47 -3.36
N TYR A 207 8.84 6.82 -3.32
CA TYR A 207 8.34 8.13 -3.75
C TYR A 207 7.66 8.84 -2.59
N SER A 208 8.09 10.07 -2.32
CA SER A 208 7.49 10.94 -1.31
C SER A 208 6.44 11.86 -1.94
N PRO A 209 5.15 11.71 -1.60
CA PRO A 209 4.11 12.67 -1.98
C PRO A 209 4.14 13.98 -1.19
N TYR A 210 4.77 14.00 -0.03
CA TYR A 210 4.72 15.11 0.94
C TYR A 210 6.10 15.66 1.25
N ASP A 211 6.15 16.95 1.64
CA ASP A 211 7.37 17.64 2.10
C ASP A 211 7.77 17.19 3.50
N GLU A 212 6.78 16.90 4.33
CA GLU A 212 6.93 16.48 5.72
C GLU A 212 5.99 15.33 6.05
N TYR A 213 6.30 14.63 7.12
CA TYR A 213 5.54 13.48 7.63
C TYR A 213 5.30 13.66 9.11
N VAL A 214 4.06 13.56 9.54
CA VAL A 214 3.70 13.46 10.94
C VAL A 214 3.62 11.99 11.34
N GLY A 215 4.27 11.62 12.44
CA GLY A 215 4.18 10.31 13.06
C GLY A 215 3.55 10.41 14.43
N ILE A 216 2.69 9.47 14.79
CA ILE A 216 2.06 9.41 16.11
C ILE A 216 2.20 8.04 16.75
N ARG A 217 2.25 8.04 18.08
CA ARG A 217 2.20 6.82 18.89
C ARG A 217 1.45 7.06 20.20
N LEU A 218 0.88 6.01 20.73
CA LEU A 218 0.41 5.93 22.12
C LEU A 218 1.42 5.16 22.97
N PRO A 219 1.38 5.26 24.31
CA PRO A 219 2.21 4.44 25.19
C PRO A 219 2.01 2.95 24.86
N GLU A 220 3.07 2.16 25.01
CA GLU A 220 2.94 0.72 24.86
C GLU A 220 1.94 0.15 25.88
N ASN A 221 1.06 -0.69 25.37
CA ASN A 221 0.09 -1.42 26.16
C ASN A 221 -0.19 -2.75 25.45
N ASP A 222 -0.08 -3.85 26.15
CA ASP A 222 -0.14 -5.22 25.61
C ASP A 222 -1.44 -5.48 24.83
N ASP A 223 -2.56 -4.84 25.23
CA ASP A 223 -3.88 -5.06 24.66
C ASP A 223 -4.40 -3.90 23.81
N ASN A 224 -3.64 -2.80 23.63
CA ASN A 224 -4.14 -1.55 23.02
C ASN A 224 -5.41 -0.96 23.69
N TRP A 225 -5.61 -1.27 24.97
CA TRP A 225 -6.70 -0.75 25.79
C TRP A 225 -6.20 0.34 26.74
N TYR A 226 -6.84 1.50 26.71
CA TYR A 226 -6.46 2.67 27.48
C TYR A 226 -7.57 3.07 28.46
N SER A 227 -7.18 3.62 29.60
CA SER A 227 -8.14 4.06 30.62
C SER A 227 -9.00 5.23 30.13
N THR A 228 -10.28 5.21 30.49
CA THR A 228 -11.19 6.35 30.35
C THR A 228 -11.12 7.34 31.51
N GLU A 229 -10.52 6.93 32.64
CA GLU A 229 -10.46 7.73 33.86
C GLU A 229 -9.23 8.64 33.89
N GLN A 230 -8.17 8.27 33.18
CA GLN A 230 -6.90 9.01 33.15
C GLN A 230 -6.56 9.43 31.72
N PRO A 231 -5.93 10.62 31.56
CA PRO A 231 -5.45 11.04 30.26
C PRO A 231 -4.39 10.08 29.71
N VAL A 232 -4.48 9.79 28.42
CA VAL A 232 -3.49 8.99 27.69
C VAL A 232 -2.62 9.92 26.85
N ARG A 233 -1.31 9.84 27.03
CA ARG A 233 -0.37 10.73 26.34
C ARG A 233 -0.09 10.29 24.92
N LEU A 234 -0.69 10.98 23.95
CA LEU A 234 -0.32 10.89 22.54
C LEU A 234 1.04 11.58 22.36
N GLN A 235 1.97 10.90 21.75
CA GLN A 235 3.27 11.44 21.36
C GLN A 235 3.35 11.54 19.84
N GLY A 236 3.95 12.62 19.35
CA GLY A 236 4.10 12.82 17.92
C GLY A 236 5.46 13.37 17.54
N VAL A 237 5.82 13.09 16.30
CA VAL A 237 7.02 13.59 15.63
C VAL A 237 6.69 14.11 14.26
N THR A 238 7.43 15.13 13.79
CA THR A 238 7.43 15.57 12.41
C THR A 238 8.82 15.37 11.81
N ILE A 239 8.86 14.78 10.62
CA ILE A 239 10.11 14.40 9.97
C ILE A 239 10.07 14.70 8.48
N THR A 240 11.23 14.88 7.89
CA THR A 240 11.39 14.95 6.43
C THR A 240 11.22 13.58 5.78
N PRO A 241 11.01 13.50 4.46
CA PRO A 241 10.96 12.22 3.74
C PRO A 241 12.21 11.34 3.91
N THR A 242 13.34 11.95 4.27
CA THR A 242 14.61 11.25 4.53
C THR A 242 14.78 10.78 5.98
N GLY A 243 13.74 10.96 6.84
CA GLY A 243 13.75 10.52 8.24
C GLY A 243 14.36 11.52 9.22
N LYS A 244 14.83 12.68 8.76
CA LYS A 244 15.37 13.71 9.67
C LYS A 244 14.23 14.46 10.36
N GLN A 245 14.39 14.74 11.63
CA GLN A 245 13.44 15.52 12.40
C GLN A 245 13.23 16.90 11.78
N SER A 246 11.98 17.32 11.64
CA SER A 246 11.60 18.63 11.09
C SER A 246 11.66 19.73 12.15
N GLY A 247 11.42 20.96 11.74
CA GLY A 247 11.32 22.11 12.63
C GLY A 247 9.98 22.22 13.36
N ASN A 248 9.60 23.48 13.62
CA ASN A 248 8.34 23.81 14.28
C ASN A 248 7.17 23.72 13.28
N ALA A 249 6.10 23.05 13.68
CA ALA A 249 4.88 22.90 12.89
C ALA A 249 3.63 22.97 13.78
N THR A 250 2.48 23.25 13.18
CA THR A 250 1.18 23.15 13.87
C THR A 250 0.43 21.93 13.34
N ILE A 251 0.25 20.95 14.20
CA ILE A 251 -0.40 19.67 13.87
C ILE A 251 -1.85 19.71 14.31
N GLN A 252 -2.75 19.34 13.41
CA GLN A 252 -4.17 19.13 13.73
C GLN A 252 -4.35 17.70 14.23
N ILE A 253 -4.89 17.53 15.45
CA ILE A 253 -5.27 16.24 16.02
C ILE A 253 -6.78 16.14 16.03
N GLU A 254 -7.29 15.05 15.50
CA GLU A 254 -8.72 14.73 15.49
C GLU A 254 -8.93 13.32 16.02
N VAL A 255 -9.96 13.13 16.82
CA VAL A 255 -10.36 11.83 17.37
C VAL A 255 -11.78 11.54 16.99
N TYR A 256 -12.02 10.39 16.38
CA TYR A 256 -13.32 9.93 15.93
C TYR A 256 -13.70 8.67 16.70
N LYS A 257 -14.93 8.63 17.20
CA LYS A 257 -15.46 7.39 17.79
C LYS A 257 -15.95 6.49 16.66
N LEU A 258 -15.50 5.24 16.64
CA LEU A 258 -15.91 4.25 15.66
C LEU A 258 -17.09 3.45 16.22
N ASP A 259 -18.23 3.46 15.50
CA ASP A 259 -19.41 2.69 15.88
C ASP A 259 -19.23 1.21 15.53
N TRP A 260 -19.92 0.33 16.27
CA TRP A 260 -19.78 -1.12 16.14
C TRP A 260 -20.27 -1.68 14.79
N HIS A 261 -21.18 -0.99 14.07
CA HIS A 261 -21.64 -1.38 12.72
C HIS A 261 -20.50 -1.45 11.71
N TRP A 262 -19.45 -0.69 11.92
CA TRP A 262 -18.29 -0.70 11.05
C TRP A 262 -17.49 -2.03 11.14
N TRP A 263 -17.61 -2.75 12.26
CA TRP A 263 -16.92 -4.02 12.50
C TRP A 263 -17.38 -5.17 11.58
N TRP A 264 -18.67 -5.19 11.20
CA TRP A 264 -19.26 -6.30 10.44
C TRP A 264 -19.17 -6.12 8.93
N ASP A 265 -19.07 -4.89 8.44
CA ASP A 265 -19.15 -4.56 7.02
C ASP A 265 -17.79 -4.29 6.37
N SER A 266 -16.68 -4.30 7.11
CA SER A 266 -15.44 -3.79 6.53
C SER A 266 -14.22 -4.65 6.78
N GLU A 267 -13.77 -5.26 5.75
CA GLU A 267 -12.38 -5.26 5.37
C GLU A 267 -11.89 -3.80 5.33
N ASP A 268 -10.61 -3.53 5.56
CA ASP A 268 -9.94 -2.20 5.73
C ASP A 268 -10.36 -1.07 4.75
N GLU A 269 -11.14 -1.36 3.73
CA GLU A 269 -11.55 -0.46 2.64
C GLU A 269 -12.57 0.62 3.05
N ASN A 270 -13.26 0.48 4.17
CA ASN A 270 -14.37 1.36 4.55
C ASN A 270 -14.05 2.41 5.61
N LEU A 271 -12.86 2.40 6.23
CA LEU A 271 -12.49 3.39 7.26
C LEU A 271 -12.49 4.82 6.69
N GLY A 272 -11.99 4.99 5.45
CA GLY A 272 -11.98 6.27 4.75
C GLY A 272 -13.38 6.83 4.52
N SER A 273 -14.29 5.98 4.07
CA SER A 273 -15.67 6.39 3.83
C SER A 273 -16.43 6.71 5.14
N TYR A 274 -16.07 6.04 6.24
CA TYR A 274 -16.64 6.33 7.55
C TYR A 274 -16.15 7.67 8.10
N VAL A 275 -14.86 7.92 8.04
CA VAL A 275 -14.26 9.16 8.57
C VAL A 275 -14.61 10.38 7.69
N ASN A 276 -14.82 10.19 6.38
CA ASN A 276 -15.17 11.26 5.45
C ASN A 276 -16.68 11.49 5.28
N ARG A 277 -17.57 10.65 5.87
CA ARG A 277 -19.00 10.90 5.84
C ARG A 277 -19.38 11.98 6.83
N GLU A 278 -20.39 12.79 6.48
CA GLU A 278 -20.97 13.88 7.28
C GLU A 278 -21.45 13.44 8.70
N TYR A 279 -21.46 12.15 9.01
CA TYR A 279 -21.92 11.58 10.26
C TYR A 279 -20.86 11.34 11.32
N SER A 280 -19.57 11.45 10.97
CA SER A 280 -18.49 11.31 11.95
C SER A 280 -18.07 12.66 12.49
N SER A 281 -18.81 13.20 13.48
CA SER A 281 -18.29 14.32 14.23
C SER A 281 -17.09 13.87 15.05
N SER A 282 -15.97 14.55 14.92
CA SER A 282 -14.82 14.32 15.79
C SER A 282 -15.23 14.61 17.23
N VAL A 283 -14.93 13.67 18.14
CA VAL A 283 -15.17 13.86 19.59
C VAL A 283 -14.12 14.79 20.19
N LEU A 284 -12.99 14.99 19.51
CA LEU A 284 -11.95 15.94 19.84
C LEU A 284 -11.32 16.46 18.54
N SER A 285 -11.13 17.78 18.47
CA SER A 285 -10.40 18.44 17.39
C SER A 285 -9.53 19.55 18.00
N GLN A 286 -8.20 19.41 17.93
CA GLN A 286 -7.26 20.32 18.60
C GLN A 286 -6.00 20.54 17.77
N LYS A 287 -5.49 21.78 17.77
CA LYS A 287 -4.18 22.11 17.20
C LYS A 287 -3.10 22.04 18.26
N VAL A 288 -2.02 21.34 17.95
CA VAL A 288 -0.85 21.18 18.82
C VAL A 288 0.39 21.71 18.12
N LYS A 289 1.22 22.46 18.82
CA LYS A 289 2.50 22.93 18.28
C LYS A 289 3.57 21.86 18.48
N ALA A 290 4.21 21.47 17.40
CA ALA A 290 5.47 20.75 17.44
C ALA A 290 6.61 21.74 17.63
N THR A 291 7.49 21.43 18.56
CA THR A 291 8.73 22.19 18.82
C THR A 291 9.89 21.25 18.53
N ASP A 292 10.82 21.68 17.70
CA ASP A 292 11.93 20.83 17.24
C ASP A 292 11.45 19.46 16.74
N GLY A 293 10.34 19.48 15.98
CA GLY A 293 9.74 18.27 15.40
C GLY A 293 9.10 17.30 16.40
N ARG A 294 8.82 17.71 17.63
CA ARG A 294 8.15 16.85 18.63
C ARG A 294 6.94 17.54 19.24
N PHE A 295 5.90 16.76 19.52
CA PHE A 295 4.71 17.24 20.23
C PHE A 295 4.13 16.16 21.14
N GLN A 296 3.33 16.59 22.08
CA GLN A 296 2.59 15.72 23.00
C GLN A 296 1.21 16.32 23.23
N LEU A 297 0.23 15.45 23.42
CA LEU A 297 -1.14 15.82 23.78
C LEU A 297 -1.71 14.77 24.73
N ASP A 298 -2.21 15.23 25.87
CA ASP A 298 -2.91 14.35 26.80
C ASP A 298 -4.36 14.21 26.34
N LEU A 299 -4.72 13.01 25.86
CA LEU A 299 -6.05 12.66 25.38
C LEU A 299 -6.90 12.23 26.55
N HIS A 300 -7.97 12.96 26.82
CA HIS A 300 -9.01 12.57 27.79
C HIS A 300 -10.24 12.08 27.05
N ILE A 301 -10.47 10.78 27.06
CA ILE A 301 -11.58 10.12 26.38
C ILE A 301 -12.48 9.45 27.42
N PRO A 302 -13.55 10.11 27.89
CA PRO A 302 -14.33 9.64 29.04
C PRO A 302 -15.32 8.52 28.71
N LYS A 303 -15.55 8.22 27.42
CA LYS A 303 -16.49 7.18 27.01
C LYS A 303 -15.73 5.98 26.48
N TYR A 304 -16.12 4.79 26.93
CA TYR A 304 -15.58 3.55 26.37
C TYR A 304 -15.91 3.42 24.87
N GLY A 305 -15.04 2.72 24.16
CA GLY A 305 -15.22 2.43 22.76
C GLY A 305 -13.92 2.37 21.98
N ARG A 306 -14.10 2.19 20.68
CA ARG A 306 -13.02 2.19 19.70
C ARG A 306 -12.92 3.57 19.09
N TYR A 307 -11.69 4.07 18.97
CA TYR A 307 -11.44 5.42 18.46
C TYR A 307 -10.38 5.41 17.40
N PHE A 308 -10.57 6.22 16.37
CA PHE A 308 -9.56 6.54 15.37
C PHE A 308 -8.98 7.91 15.71
N ILE A 309 -7.66 7.95 15.89
CA ILE A 309 -6.91 9.16 16.20
C ILE A 309 -6.11 9.52 14.96
N ARG A 310 -6.35 10.72 14.40
CA ARG A 310 -5.67 11.25 13.22
C ARG A 310 -4.85 12.47 13.58
N ALA A 311 -3.63 12.53 13.06
CA ALA A 311 -2.79 13.72 13.04
C ALA A 311 -2.61 14.18 11.60
N THR A 312 -2.76 15.48 11.35
CA THR A 312 -2.56 16.10 10.04
C THR A 312 -1.51 17.20 10.16
N ASP A 313 -0.50 17.16 9.31
CA ASP A 313 0.52 18.20 9.23
C ASP A 313 0.15 19.30 8.21
N PRO A 314 0.88 20.43 8.18
CA PRO A 314 0.61 21.51 7.23
C PRO A 314 0.82 21.13 5.76
N SER A 315 1.61 20.12 5.44
CA SER A 315 1.84 19.63 4.06
C SER A 315 0.68 18.77 3.54
N GLY A 316 -0.28 18.44 4.41
CA GLY A 316 -1.43 17.59 4.10
C GLY A 316 -1.19 16.10 4.31
N HIS A 317 -0.02 15.70 4.82
CA HIS A 317 0.21 14.32 5.25
C HIS A 317 -0.62 14.01 6.49
N THR A 318 -1.18 12.81 6.55
CA THR A 318 -1.94 12.32 7.70
C THR A 318 -1.38 11.00 8.22
N SER A 319 -1.45 10.85 9.53
CA SER A 319 -1.16 9.61 10.22
C SER A 319 -2.33 9.23 11.11
N GLY A 320 -2.66 7.95 11.13
CA GLY A 320 -3.81 7.45 11.88
C GLY A 320 -3.51 6.18 12.67
N LEU A 321 -4.09 6.09 13.86
CA LEU A 321 -4.05 4.88 14.67
C LEU A 321 -5.42 4.61 15.29
N ILE A 322 -5.70 3.34 15.57
CA ILE A 322 -6.91 2.89 16.24
C ILE A 322 -6.52 2.47 17.65
N ALA A 323 -7.29 2.95 18.63
CA ALA A 323 -7.14 2.62 20.04
C ALA A 323 -8.47 2.29 20.70
N TYR A 324 -8.44 1.49 21.75
CA TYR A 324 -9.59 1.14 22.56
C TYR A 324 -9.50 1.86 23.89
N PHE A 325 -10.58 2.53 24.30
CA PHE A 325 -10.71 3.17 25.59
C PHE A 325 -11.78 2.48 26.42
N GLY A 326 -11.47 2.13 27.68
CA GLY A 326 -12.35 1.39 28.56
C GLY A 326 -11.67 0.21 29.24
N SER A 327 -12.47 -0.62 29.92
CA SER A 327 -12.00 -1.89 30.47
C SER A 327 -12.62 -3.07 29.73
N TRP A 328 -12.00 -4.24 29.83
CA TRP A 328 -12.58 -5.48 29.27
C TRP A 328 -13.97 -5.79 29.83
N SER A 329 -14.23 -5.39 31.10
CA SER A 329 -15.54 -5.55 31.75
C SER A 329 -16.64 -4.72 31.10
N ASP A 330 -16.33 -3.56 30.52
CA ASP A 330 -17.32 -2.66 29.92
C ASP A 330 -17.84 -3.22 28.58
N ASN A 331 -17.12 -4.12 27.95
CA ASN A 331 -17.54 -4.80 26.72
C ASN A 331 -18.47 -6.01 27.00
N ALA A 332 -18.41 -6.58 28.18
CA ALA A 332 -19.20 -7.77 28.54
C ALA A 332 -20.72 -7.44 28.60
N ASP A 333 -21.07 -6.23 29.01
CA ASP A 333 -22.47 -5.82 29.11
C ASP A 333 -23.16 -5.57 27.75
N GLN A 334 -22.40 -5.23 26.70
CA GLN A 334 -22.97 -5.03 25.35
C GLN A 334 -23.01 -6.32 24.52
N THR A 335 -22.10 -7.26 24.77
CA THR A 335 -22.13 -8.59 24.13
C THR A 335 -23.20 -9.49 24.74
N ALA A 336 -23.62 -9.25 25.99
CA ALA A 336 -24.67 -10.02 26.64
C ALA A 336 -26.08 -9.79 26.00
N ALA A 337 -26.28 -8.66 25.30
CA ALA A 337 -27.53 -8.38 24.59
C ALA A 337 -27.67 -9.15 23.26
N THR A 338 -26.66 -9.84 22.79
CA THR A 338 -26.63 -10.56 21.50
C THR A 338 -26.38 -12.06 21.63
N THR A 339 -26.39 -12.62 22.84
CA THR A 339 -26.35 -14.07 23.01
C THR A 339 -27.71 -14.66 22.63
N LEU A 340 -27.77 -15.20 21.41
CA LEU A 340 -28.84 -16.12 20.99
C LEU A 340 -28.82 -17.34 21.94
N HIS A 341 -29.80 -17.41 22.87
CA HIS A 341 -30.10 -18.64 23.59
C HIS A 341 -30.79 -19.58 22.61
N LEU A 342 -30.04 -20.50 22.04
CA LEU A 342 -30.58 -21.72 21.42
C LEU A 342 -31.02 -22.64 22.56
N ASN A 343 -32.30 -22.66 22.89
CA ASN A 343 -32.90 -23.71 23.67
C ASN A 343 -33.05 -24.95 22.78
N SER A 344 -32.42 -26.05 23.21
CA SER A 344 -32.57 -27.40 22.65
C SER A 344 -33.97 -27.94 22.89
#